data_5a66d76feea23154be47f46746919fc7
#
_entry.id   5a66d76feea23154be47f46746919fc7
#
_cell.length_a   1.000
_cell.length_b   1.000
_cell.length_c   1.000
_cell.angle_alpha   90.00
_cell.angle_beta   90.00
_cell.angle_gamma   90.00
#
_symmetry.space_group_name_H-M   'P 1'
#
loop_
_entity.id
_entity.type
_entity.pdbx_description
1 polymer ?
#
loop_
_entity_poly.entity_id
_entity_poly.type
_entity_poly.pdbx_seq_one_letter_code
_entity_poly.pdbx_strand_id
1 'polypeptide(L)'
;MSQTAFCSCDFRVRHNLPPIWLGKMNVFNKLRVNQELGFIADRFLGVTGKADVSKHGNRAVFLIYNGHQTECTDLDQLRYIRFEEKTASSFTHVACSSIPPSSAATAYHAQRAYYQVQVWLFSNGNLNPTDWGWKNVNEKLSPIHTDLSPAPADGLSVIRCGCKGDCSSIK
;
A
#
# COMPACT_ATOMS: atom_id res chain seq x y z
N MET A 1 10.33 -20.74 21.03
CA MET A 1 10.68 -19.33 20.70
C MET A 1 10.90 -19.26 19.21
N SER A 2 9.83 -19.00 18.48
CA SER A 2 9.88 -18.94 17.01
C SER A 2 10.29 -17.52 16.60
N GLN A 3 11.53 -17.38 16.14
CA GLN A 3 11.98 -16.14 15.52
C GLN A 3 11.26 -16.00 14.17
N THR A 4 10.29 -15.10 14.14
CA THR A 4 9.65 -14.67 12.92
C THR A 4 10.68 -14.03 12.00
N ALA A 5 11.01 -14.71 10.92
CA ALA A 5 11.74 -14.14 9.81
C ALA A 5 10.92 -12.96 9.28
N PHE A 6 11.29 -11.74 9.64
CA PHE A 6 10.83 -10.53 8.97
C PHE A 6 11.34 -10.64 7.54
N CYS A 7 10.44 -11.05 6.66
CA CYS A 7 10.74 -11.11 5.24
C CYS A 7 11.03 -9.69 4.76
N SER A 8 12.28 -9.42 4.43
CA SER A 8 12.67 -8.28 3.62
C SER A 8 11.99 -8.46 2.26
N CYS A 9 10.72 -8.08 2.19
CA CYS A 9 9.99 -8.03 0.94
C CYS A 9 10.58 -6.89 0.14
N ASP A 10 11.49 -7.25 -0.75
CA ASP A 10 11.94 -6.36 -1.81
C ASP A 10 10.71 -5.88 -2.55
N PHE A 11 10.28 -4.66 -2.24
CA PHE A 11 9.06 -4.04 -2.70
C PHE A 11 9.25 -3.59 -4.16
N ARG A 12 9.63 -4.52 -5.02
CA ARG A 12 9.41 -4.36 -6.45
C ARG A 12 7.90 -4.49 -6.70
N VAL A 13 7.18 -3.45 -6.31
CA VAL A 13 5.81 -3.28 -6.73
C VAL A 13 5.81 -3.22 -8.24
N ARG A 14 5.41 -4.32 -8.85
CA ARG A 14 4.99 -4.29 -10.25
C ARG A 14 3.82 -3.31 -10.30
N HIS A 15 4.07 -2.20 -10.98
CA HIS A 15 3.09 -1.15 -11.21
C HIS A 15 1.77 -1.77 -11.68
N ASN A 16 0.65 -1.35 -11.09
CA ASN A 16 -0.73 -1.58 -11.53
C ASN A 16 -1.37 -2.93 -11.26
N LEU A 17 -0.97 -3.70 -10.25
CA LEU A 17 -1.81 -4.82 -9.86
C LEU A 17 -2.66 -4.43 -8.65
N PRO A 18 -4.01 -4.48 -8.79
CA PRO A 18 -4.85 -4.63 -7.63
C PRO A 18 -4.38 -5.86 -6.85
N PRO A 19 -4.65 -5.96 -5.55
CA PRO A 19 -4.32 -7.16 -4.78
C PRO A 19 -4.75 -8.38 -5.59
N ILE A 20 -3.81 -9.26 -5.90
CA ILE A 20 -3.94 -10.32 -6.94
C ILE A 20 -5.18 -11.21 -6.74
N TRP A 21 -5.76 -11.21 -5.57
CA TRP A 21 -6.92 -12.03 -5.21
C TRP A 21 -8.22 -11.26 -4.97
N LEU A 22 -8.17 -9.92 -4.94
CA LEU A 22 -9.36 -9.09 -5.05
C LEU A 22 -9.51 -8.68 -6.51
N GLY A 23 -10.11 -9.53 -7.33
CA GLY A 23 -10.38 -9.21 -8.73
C GLY A 23 -11.17 -7.89 -8.86
N LYS A 24 -11.00 -7.18 -9.97
CA LYS A 24 -11.66 -5.89 -10.25
C LYS A 24 -13.16 -5.92 -9.96
N MET A 25 -13.83 -7.03 -10.27
CA MET A 25 -15.27 -7.21 -10.02
C MET A 25 -15.62 -7.23 -8.53
N ASN A 26 -14.76 -7.83 -7.68
CA ASN A 26 -14.99 -7.83 -6.24
C ASN A 26 -14.89 -6.42 -5.65
N VAL A 27 -13.91 -5.64 -6.08
CA VAL A 27 -13.77 -4.24 -5.67
C VAL A 27 -14.96 -3.43 -6.16
N PHE A 28 -15.38 -3.61 -7.40
CA PHE A 28 -16.53 -2.93 -7.97
C PHE A 28 -17.84 -3.28 -7.24
N ASN A 29 -18.05 -4.56 -6.92
CA ASN A 29 -19.23 -4.99 -6.17
C ASN A 29 -19.24 -4.39 -4.75
N LYS A 30 -18.08 -4.30 -4.08
CA LYS A 30 -17.96 -3.62 -2.78
C LYS A 30 -18.29 -2.14 -2.87
N LEU A 31 -17.80 -1.44 -3.90
CA LEU A 31 -18.12 -0.04 -4.15
C LEU A 31 -19.62 0.20 -4.31
N ARG A 32 -20.34 -0.71 -4.97
CA ARG A 32 -21.77 -0.59 -5.19
C ARG A 32 -22.63 -0.75 -3.92
N VAL A 33 -22.20 -1.57 -2.97
CA VAL A 33 -22.97 -1.90 -1.78
C VAL A 33 -22.52 -1.14 -0.53
N ASN A 34 -21.31 -0.65 -0.49
CA ASN A 34 -20.76 0.05 0.67
C ASN A 34 -20.84 1.57 0.46
N GLN A 35 -21.76 2.22 1.19
CA GLN A 35 -21.98 3.66 1.08
C GLN A 35 -20.74 4.50 1.43
N GLU A 36 -19.91 4.04 2.38
CA GLU A 36 -18.69 4.74 2.77
C GLU A 36 -17.66 4.73 1.61
N LEU A 37 -17.54 3.61 0.89
CA LEU A 37 -16.69 3.55 -0.31
C LEU A 37 -17.20 4.45 -1.41
N GLY A 38 -18.53 4.55 -1.59
CA GLY A 38 -19.15 5.51 -2.52
C GLY A 38 -18.79 6.94 -2.18
N PHE A 39 -18.96 7.33 -0.91
CA PHE A 39 -18.56 8.66 -0.42
C PHE A 39 -17.07 8.95 -0.65
N ILE A 40 -16.19 7.98 -0.40
CA ILE A 40 -14.77 8.13 -0.66
C ILE A 40 -14.50 8.33 -2.16
N ALA A 41 -15.18 7.58 -3.04
CA ALA A 41 -15.03 7.74 -4.48
C ALA A 41 -15.40 9.17 -4.93
N ASP A 42 -16.48 9.74 -4.40
CA ASP A 42 -16.91 11.11 -4.70
C ASP A 42 -15.86 12.15 -4.30
N ARG A 43 -15.10 11.90 -3.21
CA ARG A 43 -14.00 12.77 -2.80
C ARG A 43 -12.84 12.78 -3.81
N PHE A 44 -12.65 11.70 -4.54
CA PHE A 44 -11.64 11.65 -5.60
C PHE A 44 -12.07 12.39 -6.88
N LEU A 45 -13.37 12.60 -7.07
CA LEU A 45 -13.92 13.39 -8.20
C LEU A 45 -13.83 14.90 -7.96
N GLY A 46 -13.88 15.34 -6.71
CA GLY A 46 -13.85 16.74 -6.32
C GLY A 46 -12.44 17.28 -6.01
N VAL A 47 -12.38 18.57 -5.69
CA VAL A 47 -11.14 19.20 -5.20
C VAL A 47 -10.91 18.77 -3.75
N THR A 48 -9.84 18.06 -3.50
CA THR A 48 -9.50 17.51 -2.18
C THR A 48 -8.02 17.71 -1.86
N GLY A 49 -7.71 18.02 -0.61
CA GLY A 49 -6.33 18.19 -0.17
C GLY A 49 -5.54 16.87 -0.13
N LYS A 50 -4.22 16.95 -0.28
CA LYS A 50 -3.32 15.78 -0.31
C LYS A 50 -3.44 14.89 0.92
N ALA A 51 -3.56 15.48 2.12
CA ALA A 51 -3.71 14.75 3.37
C ALA A 51 -5.04 13.96 3.41
N ASP A 52 -6.11 14.59 2.95
CA ASP A 52 -7.43 13.96 2.89
C ASP A 52 -7.47 12.84 1.86
N VAL A 53 -6.85 13.04 0.69
CA VAL A 53 -6.71 11.98 -0.33
C VAL A 53 -6.00 10.76 0.26
N SER A 54 -4.91 10.97 1.00
CA SER A 54 -4.17 9.88 1.65
C SER A 54 -5.01 9.17 2.70
N LYS A 55 -5.72 9.91 3.54
CA LYS A 55 -6.62 9.38 4.57
C LYS A 55 -7.77 8.56 3.96
N HIS A 56 -8.44 9.12 2.95
CA HIS A 56 -9.54 8.44 2.26
C HIS A 56 -9.05 7.20 1.50
N GLY A 57 -7.86 7.25 0.89
CA GLY A 57 -7.24 6.11 0.25
C GLY A 57 -6.96 4.96 1.21
N ASN A 58 -6.37 5.27 2.38
CA ASN A 58 -6.14 4.27 3.43
C ASN A 58 -7.45 3.66 3.93
N ARG A 59 -8.48 4.47 4.14
CA ARG A 59 -9.78 4.00 4.57
C ARG A 59 -10.46 3.13 3.51
N ALA A 60 -10.37 3.51 2.23
CA ALA A 60 -10.90 2.70 1.14
C ALA A 60 -10.27 1.31 1.10
N VAL A 61 -8.94 1.24 1.16
CA VAL A 61 -8.23 -0.05 1.14
C VAL A 61 -8.56 -0.87 2.39
N PHE A 62 -8.65 -0.25 3.56
CA PHE A 62 -9.09 -0.91 4.80
C PHE A 62 -10.47 -1.58 4.63
N LEU A 63 -11.44 -0.88 4.05
CA LEU A 63 -12.78 -1.42 3.79
C LEU A 63 -12.77 -2.52 2.71
N ILE A 64 -11.98 -2.33 1.65
CA ILE A 64 -11.83 -3.32 0.58
C ILE A 64 -11.29 -4.65 1.13
N TYR A 65 -10.39 -4.61 2.12
CA TYR A 65 -9.86 -5.80 2.79
C TYR A 65 -10.69 -6.27 3.99
N ASN A 66 -11.92 -5.77 4.14
CA ASN A 66 -12.85 -6.10 5.24
C ASN A 66 -12.28 -5.78 6.63
N GLY A 67 -11.52 -4.72 6.77
CA GLY A 67 -10.99 -4.28 8.05
C GLY A 67 -12.08 -3.98 9.09
N HIS A 68 -13.26 -3.52 8.63
CA HIS A 68 -14.43 -3.29 9.49
C HIS A 68 -14.99 -4.54 10.19
N GLN A 69 -14.57 -5.73 9.78
CA GLN A 69 -14.93 -7.01 10.39
C GLN A 69 -13.91 -7.47 11.43
N THR A 70 -12.89 -6.67 11.70
CA THR A 70 -11.83 -6.93 12.68
C THR A 70 -11.84 -5.85 13.75
N GLU A 71 -11.18 -6.11 14.88
CA GLU A 71 -11.06 -5.13 15.96
C GLU A 71 -10.00 -4.04 15.68
N CYS A 72 -9.33 -4.10 14.52
CA CYS A 72 -8.31 -3.13 14.16
C CYS A 72 -8.90 -1.80 13.69
N THR A 73 -8.19 -0.72 13.93
CA THR A 73 -8.61 0.65 13.61
C THR A 73 -7.97 1.21 12.36
N ASP A 74 -6.85 0.65 11.92
CA ASP A 74 -6.08 1.16 10.80
C ASP A 74 -5.55 0.04 9.87
N LEU A 75 -5.01 0.46 8.74
CA LEU A 75 -4.55 -0.45 7.69
C LEU A 75 -3.29 -1.23 8.08
N ASP A 76 -2.40 -0.63 8.89
CA ASP A 76 -1.15 -1.30 9.28
C ASP A 76 -1.43 -2.40 10.33
N GLN A 77 -2.36 -2.16 11.26
CA GLN A 77 -2.86 -3.20 12.17
C GLN A 77 -3.55 -4.33 11.41
N LEU A 78 -4.41 -3.99 10.43
CA LEU A 78 -5.04 -4.99 9.58
C LEU A 78 -4.01 -5.83 8.83
N ARG A 79 -2.98 -5.18 8.28
CA ARG A 79 -1.87 -5.87 7.60
C ARG A 79 -1.18 -6.85 8.52
N TYR A 80 -0.91 -6.45 9.77
CA TYR A 80 -0.26 -7.29 10.78
C TYR A 80 -1.14 -8.51 11.12
N ILE A 81 -2.43 -8.32 11.41
CA ILE A 81 -3.38 -9.40 11.71
C ILE A 81 -3.44 -10.40 10.54
N ARG A 82 -3.54 -9.90 9.29
CA ARG A 82 -3.56 -10.78 8.11
C ARG A 82 -2.25 -11.53 7.88
N PHE A 83 -1.14 -10.96 8.28
CA PHE A 83 0.15 -11.65 8.27
C PHE A 83 0.18 -12.76 9.33
N GLU A 84 -0.25 -12.48 10.56
CA GLU A 84 -0.34 -13.48 11.63
C GLU A 84 -1.26 -14.66 11.26
N GLU A 85 -2.46 -14.39 10.75
CA GLU A 85 -3.40 -15.41 10.29
C GLU A 85 -2.76 -16.36 9.25
N LYS A 86 -2.02 -15.78 8.30
CA LYS A 86 -1.37 -16.56 7.25
C LYS A 86 -0.17 -17.35 7.77
N THR A 87 0.61 -16.79 8.68
CA THR A 87 1.74 -17.52 9.29
C THR A 87 1.28 -18.63 10.21
N ALA A 88 0.16 -18.46 10.90
CA ALA A 88 -0.44 -19.50 11.73
C ALA A 88 -1.04 -20.65 10.90
N SER A 89 -1.55 -20.35 9.70
CA SER A 89 -2.21 -21.33 8.83
C SER A 89 -1.27 -22.02 7.83
N SER A 90 -0.05 -21.56 7.66
CA SER A 90 0.88 -22.08 6.66
C SER A 90 2.32 -22.10 7.19
N PHE A 91 2.99 -23.23 7.00
CA PHE A 91 4.43 -23.37 7.26
C PHE A 91 5.30 -22.80 6.13
N THR A 92 4.67 -22.28 5.08
CA THR A 92 5.36 -21.75 3.91
C THR A 92 5.48 -20.24 3.99
N HIS A 93 6.33 -19.67 3.15
CA HIS A 93 6.53 -18.23 3.03
C HIS A 93 5.23 -17.50 2.69
N VAL A 94 4.92 -16.45 3.45
CA VAL A 94 3.78 -15.56 3.17
C VAL A 94 4.18 -14.56 2.08
N ALA A 95 3.54 -14.65 0.92
CA ALA A 95 3.75 -13.69 -0.14
C ALA A 95 3.21 -12.30 0.27
N CYS A 96 4.04 -11.27 0.18
CA CYS A 96 3.64 -9.89 0.52
C CYS A 96 2.44 -9.38 -0.28
N SER A 97 2.28 -9.87 -1.52
CA SER A 97 1.12 -9.57 -2.36
C SER A 97 -0.21 -10.15 -1.84
N SER A 98 -0.15 -11.06 -0.87
CA SER A 98 -1.33 -11.72 -0.31
C SER A 98 -1.89 -11.04 0.94
N ILE A 99 -1.26 -9.98 1.41
CA ILE A 99 -1.68 -9.17 2.57
C ILE A 99 -1.94 -7.72 2.13
N PRO A 100 -2.72 -6.94 2.89
CA PRO A 100 -2.95 -5.53 2.59
C PRO A 100 -1.63 -4.75 2.42
N PRO A 101 -1.57 -3.71 1.58
CA PRO A 101 -0.42 -2.81 1.55
C PRO A 101 -0.28 -2.05 2.87
N SER A 102 0.88 -1.45 3.13
CA SER A 102 1.06 -0.54 4.26
C SER A 102 0.31 0.79 4.03
N SER A 103 -0.02 1.49 5.11
CA SER A 103 -0.66 2.80 5.04
C SER A 103 0.14 3.82 4.24
N ALA A 104 1.47 3.84 4.38
CA ALA A 104 2.35 4.73 3.63
C ALA A 104 2.34 4.44 2.12
N ALA A 105 2.45 3.17 1.72
CA ALA A 105 2.38 2.79 0.32
C ALA A 105 1.01 3.10 -0.30
N THR A 106 -0.06 2.88 0.47
CA THR A 106 -1.43 3.19 0.07
C THR A 106 -1.64 4.69 -0.11
N ALA A 107 -1.09 5.52 0.78
CA ALA A 107 -1.20 6.97 0.69
C ALA A 107 -0.61 7.49 -0.63
N TYR A 108 0.61 7.07 -1.00
CA TYR A 108 1.20 7.46 -2.28
C TYR A 108 0.43 6.92 -3.48
N HIS A 109 -0.10 5.71 -3.39
CA HIS A 109 -0.95 5.17 -4.44
C HIS A 109 -2.24 5.98 -4.61
N ALA A 110 -2.91 6.33 -3.52
CA ALA A 110 -4.11 7.15 -3.51
C ALA A 110 -3.88 8.55 -4.13
N GLN A 111 -2.76 9.18 -3.79
CA GLN A 111 -2.37 10.46 -4.37
C GLN A 111 -2.20 10.35 -5.90
N ARG A 112 -1.53 9.31 -6.39
CA ARG A 112 -1.39 9.10 -7.83
C ARG A 112 -2.72 8.81 -8.52
N ALA A 113 -3.58 8.02 -7.87
CA ALA A 113 -4.93 7.75 -8.39
C ALA A 113 -5.76 9.02 -8.48
N TYR A 114 -5.72 9.86 -7.44
CA TYR A 114 -6.39 11.16 -7.44
C TYR A 114 -5.88 12.05 -8.60
N TYR A 115 -4.57 12.21 -8.72
CA TYR A 115 -3.97 12.97 -9.83
C TYR A 115 -4.46 12.45 -11.19
N GLN A 116 -4.47 11.13 -11.39
CA GLN A 116 -4.93 10.54 -12.64
C GLN A 116 -6.43 10.81 -12.90
N VAL A 117 -7.27 10.77 -11.87
CA VAL A 117 -8.70 11.12 -12.00
C VAL A 117 -8.84 12.59 -12.41
N GLN A 118 -8.09 13.51 -11.78
CA GLN A 118 -8.14 14.92 -12.16
C GLN A 118 -7.68 15.16 -13.61
N VAL A 119 -6.68 14.41 -14.09
CA VAL A 119 -6.26 14.45 -15.50
C VAL A 119 -7.39 13.98 -16.42
N TRP A 120 -8.09 12.89 -16.08
CA TRP A 120 -9.20 12.37 -16.90
C TRP A 120 -10.42 13.30 -16.91
N LEU A 121 -10.68 14.00 -15.82
CA LEU A 121 -11.75 14.98 -15.71
C LEU A 121 -11.40 16.34 -16.32
N PHE A 122 -10.20 16.50 -16.88
CA PHE A 122 -9.66 17.79 -17.33
C PHE A 122 -9.68 18.86 -16.23
N SER A 123 -9.68 18.44 -14.98
CA SER A 123 -9.75 19.30 -13.78
C SER A 123 -8.39 19.48 -13.11
N ASN A 124 -7.32 18.94 -13.70
CA ASN A 124 -5.99 18.95 -13.11
C ASN A 124 -5.36 20.34 -13.00
N GLY A 125 -5.89 21.35 -13.71
CA GLY A 125 -5.40 22.74 -13.64
C GLY A 125 -3.86 22.80 -13.73
N ASN A 126 -3.23 23.30 -12.67
CA ASN A 126 -1.79 23.37 -12.53
C ASN A 126 -1.24 22.32 -11.54
N LEU A 127 -1.90 21.18 -11.37
CA LEU A 127 -1.40 20.13 -10.47
C LEU A 127 -0.07 19.59 -10.99
N ASN A 128 0.95 19.67 -10.14
CA ASN A 128 2.25 19.11 -10.45
C ASN A 128 2.27 17.62 -9.99
N PRO A 129 2.57 16.65 -10.87
CA PRO A 129 2.61 15.24 -10.51
C PRO A 129 3.56 14.94 -9.34
N THR A 130 4.65 15.72 -9.18
CA THR A 130 5.61 15.52 -8.09
C THR A 130 5.00 15.79 -6.70
N ASP A 131 3.93 16.55 -6.62
CA ASP A 131 3.18 16.78 -5.38
C ASP A 131 2.23 15.62 -5.05
N TRP A 132 1.94 14.76 -6.04
CA TRP A 132 0.93 13.72 -5.98
C TRP A 132 1.51 12.30 -6.10
N GLY A 133 2.60 12.04 -5.39
CA GLY A 133 3.17 10.69 -5.27
C GLY A 133 4.06 10.26 -6.42
N TRP A 134 4.51 11.20 -7.25
CA TRP A 134 5.51 10.99 -8.28
C TRP A 134 6.82 11.71 -7.93
N LYS A 135 7.92 11.26 -8.49
CA LYS A 135 9.23 11.93 -8.42
C LYS A 135 9.90 11.91 -9.78
N ASN A 136 10.74 12.90 -10.06
CA ASN A 136 11.57 12.92 -11.24
C ASN A 136 12.86 12.11 -10.98
N VAL A 137 13.13 11.14 -11.85
CA VAL A 137 14.37 10.36 -11.86
C VAL A 137 14.88 10.34 -13.30
N ASN A 138 16.02 10.97 -13.55
CA ASN A 138 16.60 11.08 -14.90
C ASN A 138 15.59 11.57 -15.95
N GLU A 139 14.93 12.70 -15.64
CA GLU A 139 13.91 13.35 -16.49
C GLU A 139 12.64 12.52 -16.76
N LYS A 140 12.45 11.42 -16.02
CA LYS A 140 11.26 10.58 -16.11
C LYS A 140 10.48 10.61 -14.82
N LEU A 141 9.15 10.69 -14.93
CA LEU A 141 8.27 10.51 -13.77
C LEU A 141 8.32 9.05 -13.29
N SER A 142 8.71 8.89 -12.05
CA SER A 142 8.76 7.60 -11.37
C SER A 142 7.87 7.66 -10.13
N PRO A 143 7.08 6.62 -9.81
CA PRO A 143 6.23 6.62 -8.63
C PRO A 143 7.06 6.53 -7.35
N ILE A 144 6.60 7.23 -6.32
CA ILE A 144 7.06 7.00 -4.95
C ILE A 144 6.28 5.81 -4.40
N HIS A 145 6.96 4.76 -3.95
CA HIS A 145 6.31 3.56 -3.42
C HIS A 145 6.03 3.70 -1.93
N THR A 146 7.06 4.08 -1.18
CA THR A 146 7.01 4.35 0.25
C THR A 146 8.26 5.13 0.64
N ASP A 147 8.17 5.91 1.69
CA ASP A 147 9.27 6.60 2.35
C ASP A 147 9.72 5.87 3.63
N LEU A 148 8.98 4.82 4.03
CA LEU A 148 9.32 4.03 5.19
C LEU A 148 10.39 2.99 4.86
N SER A 149 11.32 2.82 5.79
CA SER A 149 12.25 1.70 5.78
C SER A 149 11.48 0.36 5.83
N PRO A 150 11.98 -0.71 5.19
CA PRO A 150 11.33 -2.03 5.22
C PRO A 150 11.20 -2.61 6.63
N ALA A 151 12.05 -2.19 7.56
CA ALA A 151 11.96 -2.52 8.99
C ALA A 151 12.65 -1.42 9.82
N PRO A 152 12.35 -1.33 11.13
CA PRO A 152 13.11 -0.49 12.06
C PRO A 152 14.60 -0.81 12.00
N ALA A 153 15.46 0.21 12.15
CA ALA A 153 16.91 0.06 12.07
C ALA A 153 17.44 -1.00 13.06
N ASP A 154 16.89 -1.03 14.27
CA ASP A 154 17.23 -2.01 15.30
C ASP A 154 16.89 -3.45 14.87
N GLY A 155 15.75 -3.65 14.21
CA GLY A 155 15.35 -4.93 13.64
C GLY A 155 16.25 -5.37 12.50
N LEU A 156 16.68 -4.44 11.65
CA LEU A 156 17.60 -4.73 10.54
C LEU A 156 18.99 -5.12 11.04
N SER A 157 19.43 -4.57 12.17
CA SER A 157 20.76 -4.87 12.74
C SER A 157 20.91 -6.33 13.23
N VAL A 158 19.82 -7.02 13.56
CA VAL A 158 19.81 -8.41 14.02
C VAL A 158 19.59 -9.42 12.88
N ILE A 159 19.22 -8.95 11.69
CA ILE A 159 19.06 -9.81 10.53
C ILE A 159 20.45 -10.16 9.98
N ARG A 160 20.84 -11.42 10.12
CA ARG A 160 22.09 -11.95 9.55
C ARG A 160 21.77 -12.84 8.36
N CYS A 161 22.42 -12.61 7.23
CA CYS A 161 22.35 -13.56 6.14
C CYS A 161 23.17 -14.82 6.46
N GLY A 162 22.74 -15.98 5.95
CA GLY A 162 23.50 -17.24 6.06
C GLY A 162 24.61 -17.37 5.02
N CYS A 163 24.98 -16.30 4.33
CA CYS A 163 26.03 -16.34 3.31
C CYS A 163 27.43 -16.53 3.95
N LYS A 164 28.27 -17.36 3.30
CA LYS A 164 29.64 -17.68 3.76
C LYS A 164 30.70 -16.65 3.32
N GLY A 165 30.31 -15.49 2.82
CA GLY A 165 31.19 -14.42 2.35
C GLY A 165 30.69 -13.04 2.74
N ASP A 166 31.44 -11.99 2.39
CA ASP A 166 31.04 -10.60 2.63
C ASP A 166 29.69 -10.29 1.98
N CYS A 167 28.68 -10.02 2.79
CA CYS A 167 27.37 -9.64 2.34
C CYS A 167 27.35 -8.17 1.94
N SER A 168 27.81 -7.87 0.72
CA SER A 168 27.82 -6.50 0.17
C SER A 168 26.42 -6.00 -0.26
N SER A 169 25.38 -6.82 -0.11
CA SER A 169 24.01 -6.52 -0.58
C SER A 169 23.21 -5.66 0.39
N ILE A 170 23.75 -5.31 1.55
CA ILE A 170 23.12 -4.41 2.53
C ILE A 170 24.02 -3.19 2.69
N LYS A 171 23.94 -2.29 1.72
CA LYS A 171 24.31 -0.88 1.86
C LYS A 171 23.19 0.00 1.33
#